data_c9ff0bfef9980115d8f5005024a0a561
#
_entry.id   c9ff0bfef9980115d8f5005024a0a561
#
_cell.length_a   1.000
_cell.length_b   1.000
_cell.length_c   1.000
_cell.angle_alpha   90.00
_cell.angle_beta   90.00
_cell.angle_gamma   90.00
#
_symmetry.space_group_name_H-M   'P 1'
#
loop_
_entity.id
_entity.type
_entity.pdbx_description
1 polymer ?
#
loop_
_entity_poly.entity_id
_entity_poly.type
_entity_poly.pdbx_seq_one_letter_code
_entity_poly.pdbx_strand_id
1 'polypeptide(L)'
;MLHDQLIHVGCVLLGLQLDVDCIPTKAPCIWEHRDTYGTLNPILESYGISDKQVVIHIEKRFNYFEAFIAKFTRAPKLLRRPLDKLNSALWDLLDGKRTLFQISQIMEECYGEDIIPANERCTASISKFIELNLVIIK
;
A
#
# COMPACT_ATOMS: atom_id res chain seq x y z
N MET A 1 26.05 16.25 -4.49
CA MET A 1 24.99 16.28 -5.50
C MET A 1 24.95 15.04 -6.36
N LEU A 2 26.04 14.68 -7.05
CA LEU A 2 26.08 13.44 -7.82
C LEU A 2 25.88 12.19 -6.97
N HIS A 3 26.41 12.20 -5.75
CA HIS A 3 26.26 11.11 -4.81
C HIS A 3 24.79 10.90 -4.41
N ASP A 4 24.08 11.97 -4.13
CA ASP A 4 22.65 11.92 -3.77
C ASP A 4 21.80 11.42 -4.92
N GLN A 5 22.12 11.85 -6.14
CA GLN A 5 21.42 11.38 -7.33
C GLN A 5 21.65 9.90 -7.60
N LEU A 6 22.88 9.41 -7.38
CA LEU A 6 23.18 7.99 -7.52
C LEU A 6 22.46 7.15 -6.49
N ILE A 7 22.40 7.61 -5.24
CA ILE A 7 21.65 6.94 -4.20
C ILE A 7 20.17 6.92 -4.55
N HIS A 8 19.63 8.03 -5.03
CA HIS A 8 18.23 8.13 -5.42
C HIS A 8 17.90 7.18 -6.57
N VAL A 9 18.75 7.12 -7.59
CA VAL A 9 18.58 6.18 -8.71
C VAL A 9 18.67 4.74 -8.22
N GLY A 10 19.62 4.44 -7.34
CA GLY A 10 19.73 3.12 -6.74
C GLY A 10 18.48 2.73 -5.96
N CYS A 11 17.91 3.66 -5.21
CA CYS A 11 16.67 3.42 -4.48
C CYS A 11 15.48 3.19 -5.41
N VAL A 12 15.43 3.86 -6.55
CA VAL A 12 14.38 3.64 -7.55
C VAL A 12 14.48 2.24 -8.14
N LEU A 13 15.70 1.72 -8.34
CA LEU A 13 15.92 0.37 -8.87
C LEU A 13 15.65 -0.71 -7.83
N LEU A 14 15.91 -0.44 -6.54
CA LEU A 14 15.75 -1.38 -5.45
C LEU A 14 14.44 -1.20 -4.67
N GLY A 15 13.69 -0.15 -5.00
CA GLY A 15 12.50 0.29 -4.29
C GLY A 15 12.59 1.79 -4.05
N LEU A 16 11.44 2.43 -3.87
CA LEU A 16 11.41 3.86 -3.64
C LEU A 16 11.88 4.21 -2.24
N GLN A 17 12.75 5.21 -2.14
CA GLN A 17 13.07 5.85 -0.88
C GLN A 17 12.11 7.03 -0.71
N LEU A 18 11.20 6.91 0.25
CA LEU A 18 10.18 7.92 0.48
C LEU A 18 10.61 8.87 1.58
N ASP A 19 10.31 10.16 1.38
CA ASP A 19 10.46 11.16 2.41
C ASP A 19 9.38 10.96 3.47
N VAL A 20 9.74 11.09 4.75
CA VAL A 20 8.80 10.95 5.86
C VAL A 20 7.69 12.00 5.84
N ASP A 21 7.93 13.14 5.16
CA ASP A 21 6.94 14.20 5.02
C ASP A 21 6.06 14.04 3.76
N CYS A 22 6.28 13.00 2.95
CA CYS A 22 5.43 12.75 1.80
C CYS A 22 4.02 12.35 2.25
N ILE A 23 3.05 12.64 1.39
CA ILE A 23 1.65 12.34 1.68
C ILE A 23 1.18 11.29 0.66
N PRO A 24 1.19 10.00 1.04
CA PRO A 24 0.70 8.96 0.14
C PRO A 24 -0.83 8.97 0.08
N THR A 25 -1.36 8.76 -1.11
CA THR A 25 -2.80 8.69 -1.30
C THR A 25 -3.15 7.53 -2.24
N LYS A 26 -4.35 6.97 -2.06
CA LYS A 26 -4.82 5.89 -2.92
C LYS A 26 -4.99 6.40 -4.35
N ALA A 27 -4.43 5.67 -5.30
CA ALA A 27 -4.72 5.88 -6.71
C ALA A 27 -6.11 5.30 -7.02
N PRO A 28 -6.76 5.72 -8.13
CA PRO A 28 -8.02 5.09 -8.53
C PRO A 28 -7.81 3.61 -8.79
N CYS A 29 -8.49 2.77 -8.01
CA CYS A 29 -8.41 1.32 -8.14
C CYS A 29 -9.65 0.69 -7.51
N ILE A 30 -9.87 -0.58 -7.81
CA ILE A 30 -11.00 -1.33 -7.25
C ILE A 30 -10.52 -2.06 -6.01
N TRP A 31 -11.15 -1.80 -4.88
CA TRP A 31 -10.82 -2.46 -3.63
C TRP A 31 -12.06 -2.53 -2.74
N GLU A 32 -12.03 -3.42 -1.76
CA GLU A 32 -13.15 -3.61 -0.85
C GLU A 32 -12.66 -4.04 0.53
N HIS A 33 -13.49 -3.84 1.55
CA HIS A 33 -13.32 -4.44 2.86
C HIS A 33 -14.02 -5.79 2.88
N ARG A 34 -13.36 -6.78 3.49
CA ARG A 34 -13.91 -8.12 3.70
C ARG A 34 -14.14 -8.36 5.19
N ASP A 35 -13.82 -9.55 5.65
CA ASP A 35 -14.09 -9.97 7.01
C ASP A 35 -13.25 -9.20 8.03
N THR A 36 -13.79 -9.01 9.22
CA THR A 36 -13.08 -8.37 10.31
C THR A 36 -11.98 -9.28 10.86
N TYR A 37 -10.86 -8.66 11.27
CA TYR A 37 -9.81 -9.38 11.99
C TYR A 37 -10.15 -9.58 13.48
N GLY A 38 -11.08 -8.80 14.01
CA GLY A 38 -11.54 -8.95 15.38
C GLY A 38 -10.50 -8.62 16.45
N THR A 39 -9.61 -7.67 16.18
CA THR A 39 -8.57 -7.29 17.14
C THR A 39 -9.11 -6.63 18.38
N LEU A 40 -10.33 -6.08 18.32
CA LEU A 40 -11.03 -5.41 19.42
C LEU A 40 -10.25 -4.25 20.05
N ASN A 41 -9.34 -3.64 19.28
CA ASN A 41 -8.59 -2.48 19.74
C ASN A 41 -9.39 -1.20 19.48
N PRO A 42 -9.85 -0.49 20.53
CA PRO A 42 -10.70 0.69 20.35
C PRO A 42 -9.98 1.87 19.69
N ILE A 43 -8.65 1.89 19.73
CA ILE A 43 -7.87 2.98 19.12
C ILE A 43 -8.00 2.97 17.60
N LEU A 44 -8.19 1.80 16.99
CA LEU A 44 -8.28 1.66 15.54
C LEU A 44 -9.39 2.55 14.96
N GLU A 45 -10.55 2.53 15.57
CA GLU A 45 -11.71 3.29 15.10
C GLU A 45 -11.43 4.79 15.13
N SER A 46 -10.71 5.27 16.14
CA SER A 46 -10.40 6.70 16.27
C SER A 46 -9.52 7.22 15.13
N TYR A 47 -8.76 6.34 14.49
CA TYR A 47 -7.91 6.69 13.34
C TYR A 47 -8.55 6.34 11.99
N GLY A 48 -9.73 5.75 12.00
CA GLY A 48 -10.40 5.35 10.76
C GLY A 48 -9.95 4.00 10.22
N ILE A 49 -9.32 3.17 11.06
CA ILE A 49 -8.92 1.83 10.69
C ILE A 49 -10.11 0.89 10.92
N SER A 50 -10.54 0.21 9.86
CA SER A 50 -11.75 -0.62 9.89
C SER A 50 -11.58 -1.94 10.62
N ASP A 51 -10.35 -2.39 10.85
CA ASP A 51 -10.02 -3.73 11.36
C ASP A 51 -10.58 -4.84 10.46
N LYS A 52 -10.71 -4.56 9.18
CA LYS A 52 -11.19 -5.52 8.17
C LYS A 52 -10.12 -5.76 7.14
N GLN A 53 -10.14 -6.95 6.56
CA GLN A 53 -9.24 -7.27 5.46
C GLN A 53 -9.57 -6.42 4.24
N VAL A 54 -8.56 -5.77 3.69
CA VAL A 54 -8.66 -5.06 2.41
C VAL A 54 -8.26 -6.02 1.30
N VAL A 55 -9.09 -6.07 0.27
CA VAL A 55 -8.80 -6.85 -0.93
C VAL A 55 -8.76 -5.90 -2.11
N ILE A 56 -7.65 -5.89 -2.82
CA ILE A 56 -7.45 -5.04 -3.98
C ILE A 56 -7.56 -5.90 -5.24
N HIS A 57 -8.28 -5.41 -6.23
CA HIS A 57 -8.43 -6.07 -7.52
C HIS A 57 -7.54 -5.36 -8.52
N ILE A 58 -6.50 -6.05 -8.97
CA ILE A 58 -5.51 -5.50 -9.87
C ILE A 58 -5.74 -6.07 -11.25
N GLU A 59 -5.85 -5.17 -12.24
CA GLU A 59 -5.93 -5.60 -13.63
C GLU A 59 -4.59 -6.18 -14.05
N LYS A 60 -4.61 -7.42 -14.54
CA LYS A 60 -3.40 -8.08 -15.01
C LYS A 60 -2.98 -7.44 -16.32
N ARG A 61 -1.77 -6.89 -16.36
CA ARG A 61 -1.16 -6.41 -17.60
C ARG A 61 -0.59 -7.61 -18.34
N PHE A 62 -1.17 -7.91 -19.50
CA PHE A 62 -0.71 -8.98 -20.33
C PHE A 62 0.50 -8.55 -21.15
N ASN A 63 1.45 -9.48 -21.37
CA ASN A 63 2.44 -9.29 -22.40
C ASN A 63 1.76 -9.43 -23.76
N TYR A 64 2.52 -9.19 -24.84
CA TYR A 64 1.95 -9.20 -26.19
C TYR A 64 1.24 -10.50 -26.56
N PHE A 65 1.81 -11.62 -26.16
CA PHE A 65 1.25 -12.94 -26.42
C PHE A 65 -0.01 -13.22 -25.58
N GLU A 66 0.06 -12.85 -24.29
CA GLU A 66 -1.09 -13.01 -23.40
C GLU A 66 -2.25 -12.12 -23.80
N ALA A 67 -1.97 -10.91 -24.28
CA ALA A 67 -3.01 -10.00 -24.79
C ALA A 67 -3.73 -10.59 -25.99
N PHE A 68 -3.02 -11.28 -26.86
CA PHE A 68 -3.60 -11.97 -28.01
C PHE A 68 -4.56 -13.08 -27.56
N ILE A 69 -4.15 -13.89 -26.59
CA ILE A 69 -4.99 -14.95 -26.03
C ILE A 69 -6.20 -14.36 -25.30
N ALA A 70 -6.00 -13.27 -24.55
CA ALA A 70 -7.08 -12.62 -23.80
C ALA A 70 -8.21 -12.13 -24.70
N LYS A 71 -7.93 -11.76 -25.96
CA LYS A 71 -8.95 -11.37 -26.92
C LYS A 71 -9.95 -12.50 -27.21
N PHE A 72 -9.53 -13.73 -27.09
CA PHE A 72 -10.40 -14.88 -27.33
C PHE A 72 -11.19 -15.27 -26.09
N THR A 73 -10.73 -14.92 -24.90
CA THR A 73 -11.40 -15.31 -23.65
C THR A 73 -12.40 -14.27 -23.15
N ARG A 74 -12.39 -13.06 -23.71
CA ARG A 74 -13.32 -11.95 -23.44
C ARG A 74 -13.45 -11.48 -21.98
N ALA A 75 -12.67 -12.00 -21.05
CA ALA A 75 -12.75 -11.59 -19.66
C ALA A 75 -11.49 -10.84 -19.25
N PRO A 76 -11.59 -9.58 -18.77
CA PRO A 76 -10.47 -8.95 -18.09
C PRO A 76 -10.16 -9.76 -16.85
N LYS A 77 -8.93 -10.27 -16.75
CA LYS A 77 -8.52 -10.99 -15.55
C LYS A 77 -8.12 -9.97 -14.50
N LEU A 78 -8.96 -9.82 -13.50
CA LEU A 78 -8.62 -9.08 -12.29
C LEU A 78 -7.94 -10.04 -11.34
N LEU A 79 -6.73 -9.70 -10.91
CA LEU A 79 -6.04 -10.44 -9.88
C LEU A 79 -6.49 -9.94 -8.52
N ARG A 80 -6.98 -10.85 -7.72
CA ARG A 80 -7.38 -10.56 -6.37
C ARG A 80 -6.15 -10.56 -5.47
N ARG A 81 -5.93 -9.45 -4.77
CA ARG A 81 -4.80 -9.31 -3.86
C ARG A 81 -5.31 -8.97 -2.46
N PRO A 82 -5.50 -9.98 -1.60
CA PRO A 82 -5.84 -9.72 -0.21
C PRO A 82 -4.62 -9.20 0.54
N LEU A 83 -4.84 -8.20 1.38
CA LEU A 83 -3.81 -7.64 2.24
C LEU A 83 -3.89 -8.29 3.61
N ASP A 84 -2.74 -8.41 4.28
CA ASP A 84 -2.72 -8.89 5.66
C ASP A 84 -3.24 -7.80 6.61
N LYS A 85 -3.28 -8.14 7.90
CA LYS A 85 -3.83 -7.24 8.92
C LYS A 85 -3.12 -5.89 8.95
N LEU A 86 -1.79 -5.89 8.95
CA LEU A 86 -1.01 -4.65 9.02
C LEU A 86 -1.13 -3.83 7.75
N ASN A 87 -1.06 -4.46 6.59
CA ASN A 87 -1.20 -3.75 5.32
C ASN A 87 -2.63 -3.26 5.08
N SER A 88 -3.63 -3.98 5.57
CA SER A 88 -5.03 -3.52 5.51
C SER A 88 -5.22 -2.25 6.35
N ALA A 89 -4.66 -2.22 7.54
CA ALA A 89 -4.70 -1.04 8.39
C ALA A 89 -3.96 0.13 7.74
N LEU A 90 -2.78 -0.13 7.20
CA LEU A 90 -2.00 0.88 6.49
C LEU A 90 -2.80 1.47 5.32
N TRP A 91 -3.47 0.61 4.55
CA TRP A 91 -4.32 1.04 3.44
C TRP A 91 -5.41 2.01 3.90
N ASP A 92 -6.06 1.70 5.02
CA ASP A 92 -7.10 2.57 5.57
C ASP A 92 -6.57 3.95 5.98
N LEU A 93 -5.29 4.07 6.30
CA LEU A 93 -4.67 5.33 6.68
C LEU A 93 -4.25 6.20 5.50
N LEU A 94 -4.32 5.69 4.27
CA LEU A 94 -3.92 6.42 3.07
C LEU A 94 -5.06 7.34 2.60
N ASP A 95 -5.25 8.44 3.31
CA ASP A 95 -6.36 9.37 3.06
C ASP A 95 -5.96 10.61 2.25
N GLY A 96 -4.69 10.72 1.86
CA GLY A 96 -4.20 11.88 1.14
C GLY A 96 -3.99 13.12 2.00
N LYS A 97 -4.02 12.97 3.32
CA LYS A 97 -3.85 14.06 4.29
C LYS A 97 -2.73 13.79 5.28
N ARG A 98 -2.51 12.53 5.63
CA ARG A 98 -1.48 12.13 6.59
C ARG A 98 -0.14 11.95 5.89
N THR A 99 0.93 12.41 6.54
CA THR A 99 2.29 12.15 6.08
C THR A 99 2.69 10.72 6.40
N LEU A 100 3.71 10.21 5.72
CA LEU A 100 4.28 8.89 6.02
C LEU A 100 4.69 8.79 7.48
N PHE A 101 5.26 9.85 8.04
CA PHE A 101 5.65 9.89 9.45
C PHE A 101 4.44 9.68 10.36
N GLN A 102 3.35 10.42 10.10
CA GLN A 102 2.12 10.30 10.89
C GLN A 102 1.52 8.90 10.79
N ILE A 103 1.51 8.34 9.59
CA ILE A 103 1.02 6.97 9.36
C ILE A 103 1.85 5.96 10.16
N SER A 104 3.18 6.10 10.12
CA SER A 104 4.07 5.22 10.87
C SER A 104 3.84 5.30 12.37
N GLN A 105 3.64 6.49 12.90
CA GLN A 105 3.36 6.68 14.32
C GLN A 105 2.02 6.05 14.73
N ILE A 106 1.00 6.22 13.91
CA ILE A 106 -0.31 5.61 14.17
C ILE A 106 -0.20 4.08 14.16
N MET A 107 0.52 3.52 13.19
CA MET A 107 0.71 2.08 13.12
C MET A 107 1.46 1.55 14.33
N GLU A 108 2.48 2.27 14.80
CA GLU A 108 3.22 1.88 16.01
C GLU A 108 2.34 1.94 17.24
N GLU A 109 1.51 2.97 17.37
CA GLU A 109 0.57 3.10 18.49
C GLU A 109 -0.46 1.98 18.51
N CYS A 110 -0.98 1.60 17.33
CA CYS A 110 -2.03 0.61 17.21
C CYS A 110 -1.53 -0.83 17.34
N TYR A 111 -0.36 -1.13 16.81
CA TYR A 111 0.14 -2.50 16.67
C TYR A 111 1.41 -2.79 17.45
N GLY A 112 2.06 -1.77 18.01
CA GLY A 112 3.22 -1.94 18.89
C GLY A 112 4.33 -2.76 18.25
N GLU A 113 4.76 -3.80 18.93
CA GLU A 113 5.89 -4.63 18.50
C GLU A 113 5.66 -5.32 17.16
N ASP A 114 4.42 -5.56 16.78
CA ASP A 114 4.10 -6.25 15.53
C ASP A 114 4.52 -5.46 14.29
N ILE A 115 4.68 -4.14 14.41
CA ILE A 115 5.02 -3.27 13.28
C ILE A 115 6.43 -2.70 13.36
N ILE A 116 7.15 -2.89 14.45
CA ILE A 116 8.49 -2.32 14.63
C ILE A 116 9.51 -3.03 13.72
N PRO A 117 10.36 -2.31 12.98
CA PRO A 117 10.48 -0.85 12.89
C PRO A 117 9.40 -0.25 11.98
N ALA A 118 8.51 0.53 12.57
CA ALA A 118 7.30 0.98 11.90
C ALA A 118 7.58 1.82 10.64
N ASN A 119 8.51 2.77 10.74
CA ASN A 119 8.81 3.64 9.61
C ASN A 119 9.33 2.87 8.40
N GLU A 120 10.24 1.94 8.63
CA GLU A 120 10.81 1.11 7.55
C GLU A 120 9.78 0.18 6.94
N ARG A 121 8.94 -0.43 7.75
CA ARG A 121 7.91 -1.37 7.28
C ARG A 121 6.80 -0.65 6.51
N CYS A 122 6.37 0.50 7.02
CA CYS A 122 5.38 1.32 6.31
C CYS A 122 5.93 1.82 4.98
N THR A 123 7.19 2.28 4.98
CA THR A 123 7.85 2.72 3.74
C THR A 123 7.92 1.59 2.72
N ALA A 124 8.29 0.40 3.14
CA ALA A 124 8.38 -0.75 2.26
C ALA A 124 7.02 -1.12 1.65
N SER A 125 5.97 -1.12 2.48
CA SER A 125 4.61 -1.43 2.02
C SER A 125 4.09 -0.37 1.04
N ILE A 126 4.28 0.90 1.36
CA ILE A 126 3.85 2.00 0.48
C ILE A 126 4.62 1.97 -0.83
N SER A 127 5.93 1.71 -0.79
CA SER A 127 6.74 1.56 -1.99
C SER A 127 6.21 0.45 -2.89
N LYS A 128 5.79 -0.67 -2.31
CA LYS A 128 5.20 -1.77 -3.05
C LYS A 128 3.87 -1.38 -3.69
N PHE A 129 3.05 -0.64 -2.96
CA PHE A 129 1.79 -0.13 -3.52
C PHE A 129 2.04 0.84 -4.68
N ILE A 130 3.08 1.66 -4.59
CA ILE A 130 3.46 2.58 -5.68
C ILE A 130 3.90 1.78 -6.92
N GLU A 131 4.71 0.75 -6.73
CA GLU A 131 5.13 -0.13 -7.84
C GLU A 131 3.94 -0.76 -8.55
N LEU A 132 2.89 -1.08 -7.81
CA LEU A 132 1.66 -1.68 -8.35
C LEU A 132 0.67 -0.63 -8.87
N ASN A 133 1.03 0.64 -8.88
CA ASN A 133 0.18 1.76 -9.30
C ASN A 133 -1.08 1.92 -8.44
N LEU A 134 -1.02 1.52 -7.18
CA LEU A 134 -2.14 1.59 -6.25
C LEU A 134 -2.09 2.82 -5.35
N VAL A 135 -0.93 3.43 -5.24
CA VAL A 135 -0.69 4.61 -4.40
C VAL A 135 0.14 5.61 -5.18
N ILE A 136 -0.17 6.88 -5.01
CA ILE A 136 0.59 8.00 -5.56
C ILE A 136 1.02 8.90 -4.40
N ILE A 137 2.08 9.65 -4.61
CA ILE A 137 2.55 10.64 -3.65
C ILE A 137 2.00 12.00 -4.05
N LYS A 138 1.36 12.62 -3.10
CA LYS A 138 0.71 13.92 -3.30
C LYS A 138 1.70 15.07 -3.16
#